data_917909a2b31763a10ce1dc4f0e89e3a4
#
_entry.id   917909a2b31763a10ce1dc4f0e89e3a4
#
_cell.length_a   1.000
_cell.length_b   1.000
_cell.length_c   1.000
_cell.angle_alpha   90.00
_cell.angle_beta   90.00
_cell.angle_gamma   90.00
#
_symmetry.space_group_name_H-M   'P 1'
#
loop_
_entity.id
_entity.type
_entity.pdbx_description
1 polymer ?
#
loop_
_entity_poly.entity_id
_entity_poly.type
_entity_poly.pdbx_seq_one_letter_code
_entity_poly.pdbx_strand_id
1 'polypeptide(L)'
;MNVRDAASAVREWLQSEHLEARDVSDQQASLHLHVRYPPTKQGHVFNVVIPKNRNLVLVYSVTRVDDGQQKEMISHSQLESGGWEKWLHETRIHLTQADLDWVLHVGKKEEGIPGPLQAFNLSRPIWFDGLTQNEFMHTMRHLWLTKLALIH
;
A
#
# COMPACT_ATOMS: atom_id res chain seq x y z
N MET A 1 -16.61 16.43 -10.45
CA MET A 1 -16.34 16.46 -8.99
C MET A 1 -15.10 17.30 -8.75
N ASN A 2 -15.18 18.26 -7.85
CA ASN A 2 -14.00 19.06 -7.46
C ASN A 2 -13.36 18.47 -6.20
N VAL A 3 -12.22 19.05 -5.78
CA VAL A 3 -11.46 18.57 -4.61
C VAL A 3 -12.32 18.59 -3.34
N ARG A 4 -13.10 19.64 -3.14
CA ARG A 4 -13.95 19.80 -1.96
C ARG A 4 -15.01 18.69 -1.90
N ASP A 5 -15.67 18.41 -3.02
CA ASP A 5 -16.67 17.35 -3.11
C ASP A 5 -16.05 15.97 -2.91
N ALA A 6 -14.89 15.74 -3.50
CA ALA A 6 -14.17 14.47 -3.33
C ALA A 6 -13.77 14.24 -1.88
N ALA A 7 -13.21 15.25 -1.22
CA ALA A 7 -12.82 15.16 0.19
C ALA A 7 -14.02 14.87 1.09
N SER A 8 -15.15 15.58 0.88
CA SER A 8 -16.38 15.34 1.63
C SER A 8 -16.93 13.95 1.40
N ALA A 9 -16.94 13.48 0.16
CA ALA A 9 -17.42 12.14 -0.19
C ALA A 9 -16.59 11.04 0.49
N VAL A 10 -15.29 11.16 0.42
CA VAL A 10 -14.36 10.18 1.06
C VAL A 10 -14.62 10.12 2.57
N ARG A 11 -14.72 11.26 3.24
CA ARG A 11 -15.00 11.29 4.68
C ARG A 11 -16.36 10.66 5.01
N GLU A 12 -17.37 10.93 4.21
CA GLU A 12 -18.71 10.37 4.39
C GLU A 12 -18.70 8.84 4.21
N TRP A 13 -18.02 8.33 3.20
CA TRP A 13 -17.91 6.88 2.98
C TRP A 13 -17.17 6.18 4.11
N LEU A 14 -16.08 6.77 4.59
CA LEU A 14 -15.34 6.21 5.73
C LEU A 14 -16.20 6.16 6.98
N GLN A 15 -16.99 7.21 7.23
CA GLN A 15 -17.89 7.25 8.36
C GLN A 15 -19.01 6.21 8.23
N SER A 16 -19.61 6.06 7.05
CA SER A 16 -20.68 5.08 6.83
C SER A 16 -20.20 3.64 6.96
N GLU A 17 -18.92 3.38 6.69
CA GLU A 17 -18.29 2.07 6.86
C GLU A 17 -17.69 1.87 8.26
N HIS A 18 -17.91 2.81 9.17
CA HIS A 18 -17.41 2.78 10.55
C HIS A 18 -15.87 2.64 10.63
N LEU A 19 -15.17 3.23 9.69
CA LEU A 19 -13.71 3.22 9.66
C LEU A 19 -13.16 4.42 10.42
N GLU A 20 -12.20 4.14 11.29
CA GLU A 20 -11.47 5.19 11.98
C GLU A 20 -10.54 5.91 11.02
N ALA A 21 -10.68 7.22 10.92
CA ALA A 21 -9.87 8.07 10.06
C ALA A 21 -9.34 9.25 10.86
N ARG A 22 -8.04 9.52 10.76
CA ARG A 22 -7.41 10.66 11.42
C ARG A 22 -6.76 11.57 10.41
N ASP A 23 -6.96 12.88 10.59
CA ASP A 23 -6.31 13.87 9.75
C ASP A 23 -4.81 13.90 10.01
N VAL A 24 -4.05 14.01 8.92
CA VAL A 24 -2.60 14.14 8.94
C VAL A 24 -2.24 15.52 8.42
N SER A 25 -1.36 16.21 9.12
CA SER A 25 -0.84 17.49 8.65
C SER A 25 0.10 17.26 7.48
N ASP A 26 -0.26 17.78 6.30
CA ASP A 26 0.48 17.57 5.06
C ASP A 26 0.28 18.77 4.14
N GLN A 27 1.34 19.58 3.98
CA GLN A 27 1.29 20.78 3.14
C GLN A 27 1.22 20.47 1.65
N GLN A 28 1.52 19.25 1.26
CA GLN A 28 1.50 18.80 -0.15
C GLN A 28 0.16 18.20 -0.56
N ALA A 29 -0.78 18.11 0.37
CA ALA A 29 -2.07 17.47 0.15
C ALA A 29 -3.23 18.41 0.46
N SER A 30 -4.30 18.27 -0.31
CA SER A 30 -5.60 18.89 -0.01
C SER A 30 -6.38 18.06 1.02
N LEU A 31 -6.11 16.77 1.07
CA LEU A 31 -6.64 15.83 2.06
C LEU A 31 -5.55 14.81 2.35
N HIS A 32 -5.31 14.51 3.61
CA HIS A 32 -4.48 13.37 4.00
C HIS A 32 -5.06 12.75 5.26
N LEU A 33 -5.47 11.49 5.14
CA LEU A 33 -6.04 10.72 6.24
C LEU A 33 -5.25 9.46 6.48
N HIS A 34 -5.10 9.08 7.76
CA HIS A 34 -4.72 7.73 8.15
C HIS A 34 -5.99 6.96 8.46
N VAL A 35 -6.20 5.86 7.78
CA VAL A 35 -7.41 5.04 7.91
C VAL A 35 -7.02 3.63 8.33
N ARG A 36 -7.66 3.10 9.36
CA ARG A 36 -7.46 1.71 9.78
C ARG A 36 -8.48 0.82 9.05
N TYR A 37 -7.99 -0.13 8.31
CA TYR A 37 -8.82 -1.09 7.57
C TYR A 37 -8.27 -2.51 7.71
N PRO A 38 -9.09 -3.53 7.95
CA PRO A 38 -10.52 -3.46 8.30
C PRO A 38 -10.75 -2.83 9.68
N PRO A 39 -11.98 -2.53 10.09
CA PRO A 39 -12.28 -1.86 11.36
C PRO A 39 -12.21 -2.82 12.55
N THR A 40 -11.08 -3.48 12.72
CA THR A 40 -10.80 -4.46 13.77
C THR A 40 -9.43 -4.17 14.37
N LYS A 41 -9.10 -4.86 15.46
CA LYS A 41 -7.76 -4.77 16.08
C LYS A 41 -6.65 -5.22 15.13
N GLN A 42 -6.97 -6.03 14.14
CA GLN A 42 -6.02 -6.54 13.15
C GLN A 42 -5.91 -5.64 11.92
N GLY A 43 -6.62 -4.54 11.91
CA GLY A 43 -6.58 -3.58 10.81
C GLY A 43 -5.21 -2.93 10.64
N HIS A 44 -4.85 -2.66 9.41
CA HIS A 44 -3.63 -1.95 9.05
C HIS A 44 -3.96 -0.49 8.72
N VAL A 45 -2.98 0.38 8.86
CA VAL A 45 -3.15 1.80 8.54
C VAL A 45 -2.84 2.04 7.08
N PHE A 46 -3.80 2.67 6.40
CA PHE A 46 -3.66 3.10 5.01
C PHE A 46 -3.67 4.63 4.95
N ASN A 47 -2.95 5.18 3.99
CA ASN A 47 -2.97 6.60 3.70
C ASN A 47 -3.96 6.86 2.58
N VAL A 48 -4.83 7.85 2.79
CA VAL A 48 -5.78 8.31 1.77
C VAL A 48 -5.46 9.78 1.53
N VAL A 49 -5.00 10.10 0.33
CA VAL A 49 -4.44 11.41 0.02
C VAL A 49 -5.05 11.97 -1.26
N ILE A 50 -5.44 13.25 -1.22
CA ILE A 50 -5.67 14.03 -2.43
C ILE A 50 -4.48 14.98 -2.55
N PRO A 51 -3.52 14.73 -3.44
CA PRO A 51 -2.39 15.63 -3.63
C PRO A 51 -2.85 17.00 -4.13
N LYS A 52 -2.17 18.06 -3.73
CA LYS A 52 -2.48 19.40 -4.25
C LYS A 52 -2.34 19.43 -5.77
N ASN A 53 -3.26 20.13 -6.41
CA ASN A 53 -3.29 20.31 -7.86
C ASN A 53 -3.47 19.00 -8.66
N ARG A 54 -4.02 17.97 -8.02
CA ARG A 54 -4.37 16.71 -8.68
C ARG A 54 -5.83 16.37 -8.41
N ASN A 55 -6.50 15.87 -9.44
CA ASN A 55 -7.90 15.45 -9.34
C ASN A 55 -8.00 13.94 -9.20
N LEU A 56 -7.35 13.43 -8.15
CA LEU A 56 -7.36 12.02 -7.82
C LEU A 56 -7.24 11.80 -6.31
N VAL A 57 -7.70 10.64 -5.88
CA VAL A 57 -7.45 10.12 -4.53
C VAL A 57 -6.40 9.02 -4.65
N LEU A 58 -5.30 9.15 -3.93
CA LEU A 58 -4.28 8.12 -3.84
C LEU A 58 -4.47 7.36 -2.54
N VAL A 59 -4.66 6.04 -2.65
CA VAL A 59 -4.69 5.15 -1.48
C VAL A 59 -3.38 4.38 -1.47
N TYR A 60 -2.64 4.43 -0.37
CA TYR A 60 -1.37 3.71 -0.30
C TYR A 60 -1.05 3.19 1.09
N SER A 61 -0.18 2.20 1.12
CA SER A 61 0.32 1.59 2.34
C SER A 61 1.83 1.46 2.25
N VAL A 62 2.52 1.78 3.34
CA VAL A 62 3.96 1.55 3.50
C VAL A 62 4.13 0.51 4.59
N THR A 63 4.82 -0.58 4.25
CA THR A 63 5.07 -1.66 5.20
C THR A 63 6.57 -1.85 5.36
N ARG A 64 7.04 -1.84 6.60
CA ARG A 64 8.42 -2.17 6.95
C ARG A 64 8.51 -3.63 7.34
N VAL A 65 9.56 -4.28 6.86
CA VAL A 65 9.87 -5.66 7.22
C VAL A 65 10.82 -5.62 8.42
N ASP A 66 10.51 -6.34 9.50
CA ASP A 66 11.34 -6.33 10.69
C ASP A 66 12.69 -7.06 10.47
N ASP A 67 13.64 -6.79 11.36
CA ASP A 67 15.00 -7.35 11.24
C ASP A 67 15.02 -8.87 11.28
N GLY A 68 14.14 -9.48 12.08
CA GLY A 68 14.04 -10.94 12.17
C GLY A 68 13.60 -11.56 10.86
N GLN A 69 12.60 -11.00 10.22
CA GLN A 69 12.12 -11.44 8.91
C GLN A 69 13.18 -11.23 7.83
N GLN A 70 13.93 -10.12 7.88
CA GLN A 70 15.03 -9.87 6.96
C GLN A 70 16.12 -10.93 7.10
N LYS A 71 16.46 -11.31 8.32
CA LYS A 71 17.45 -12.38 8.58
C LYS A 71 16.98 -13.74 8.05
N GLU A 72 15.70 -14.05 8.21
CA GLU A 72 15.12 -15.27 7.65
C GLU A 72 15.22 -15.29 6.12
N MET A 73 14.93 -14.17 5.46
CA MET A 73 15.06 -14.04 4.00
C MET A 73 16.47 -14.29 3.53
N ILE A 74 17.47 -13.74 4.24
CA ILE A 74 18.91 -13.96 3.92
C ILE A 74 19.26 -15.43 4.07
N SER A 75 18.80 -16.06 5.15
CA SER A 75 19.06 -17.49 5.39
C SER A 75 18.49 -18.35 4.27
N HIS A 76 17.25 -18.09 3.85
CA HIS A 76 16.61 -18.80 2.75
C HIS A 76 17.34 -18.60 1.42
N SER A 77 17.84 -17.38 1.14
CA SER A 77 18.57 -17.09 -0.08
C SER A 77 19.90 -17.84 -0.16
N GLN A 78 20.50 -18.18 0.99
CA GLN A 78 21.73 -18.95 1.06
C GLN A 78 21.49 -20.46 0.90
N LEU A 79 20.31 -20.94 1.29
CA LEU A 79 19.98 -22.37 1.22
C LEU A 79 19.57 -22.82 -0.17
N GLU A 80 18.98 -21.95 -0.96
CA GLU A 80 18.49 -22.25 -2.30
C GLU A 80 19.07 -21.26 -3.31
N SER A 81 19.94 -21.74 -4.20
CA SER A 81 20.58 -20.90 -5.21
C SER A 81 19.54 -20.27 -6.14
N GLY A 82 19.50 -18.93 -6.16
CA GLY A 82 18.59 -18.17 -7.01
C GLY A 82 17.14 -18.13 -6.53
N GLY A 83 16.81 -18.76 -5.40
CA GLY A 83 15.44 -18.80 -4.87
C GLY A 83 14.91 -17.42 -4.50
N TRP A 84 15.75 -16.57 -3.92
CA TRP A 84 15.38 -15.22 -3.54
C TRP A 84 15.13 -14.32 -4.76
N GLU A 85 16.00 -14.38 -5.77
CA GLU A 85 15.81 -13.64 -7.02
C GLU A 85 14.53 -14.07 -7.74
N LYS A 86 14.27 -15.37 -7.77
CA LYS A 86 13.04 -15.91 -8.35
C LYS A 86 11.81 -15.39 -7.61
N TRP A 87 11.83 -15.39 -6.28
CA TRP A 87 10.74 -14.88 -5.46
C TRP A 87 10.47 -13.39 -5.74
N LEU A 88 11.54 -12.57 -5.81
CA LEU A 88 11.40 -11.15 -6.13
C LEU A 88 10.78 -10.94 -7.50
N HIS A 89 11.24 -11.69 -8.50
CA HIS A 89 10.75 -11.61 -9.87
C HIS A 89 9.25 -11.99 -9.94
N GLU A 90 8.88 -13.10 -9.34
CA GLU A 90 7.49 -13.57 -9.30
C GLU A 90 6.59 -12.60 -8.55
N THR A 91 7.08 -12.02 -7.45
CA THR A 91 6.35 -11.02 -6.68
C THR A 91 6.09 -9.76 -7.50
N ARG A 92 7.11 -9.27 -8.24
CA ARG A 92 6.94 -8.11 -9.13
C ARG A 92 5.89 -8.35 -10.20
N ILE A 93 5.93 -9.53 -10.82
CA ILE A 93 4.93 -9.92 -11.83
C ILE A 93 3.54 -9.96 -11.21
N HIS A 94 3.41 -10.60 -10.05
CA HIS A 94 2.14 -10.72 -9.34
C HIS A 94 1.54 -9.35 -9.00
N LEU A 95 2.35 -8.44 -8.46
CA LEU A 95 1.89 -7.09 -8.11
C LEU A 95 1.50 -6.28 -9.35
N THR A 96 2.26 -6.42 -10.43
CA THR A 96 1.93 -5.76 -11.69
C THR A 96 0.61 -6.26 -12.26
N GLN A 97 0.38 -7.56 -12.21
CA GLN A 97 -0.88 -8.18 -12.67
C GLN A 97 -2.05 -7.84 -11.74
N ALA A 98 -1.78 -7.52 -10.48
CA ALA A 98 -2.81 -7.14 -9.52
C ALA A 98 -3.36 -5.72 -9.72
N ASP A 99 -2.86 -4.99 -10.72
CA ASP A 99 -3.28 -3.62 -11.03
C ASP A 99 -3.04 -2.64 -9.86
N LEU A 100 -1.88 -2.78 -9.25
CA LEU A 100 -1.42 -1.90 -8.19
C LEU A 100 -0.05 -1.33 -8.55
N ASP A 101 0.18 -0.08 -8.16
CA ASP A 101 1.52 0.49 -8.19
C ASP A 101 2.29 -0.04 -6.98
N TRP A 102 3.56 -0.34 -7.18
CA TRP A 102 4.36 -0.95 -6.12
C TRP A 102 5.80 -0.47 -6.16
N VAL A 103 6.41 -0.45 -4.98
CA VAL A 103 7.86 -0.24 -4.82
C VAL A 103 8.35 -1.26 -3.79
N LEU A 104 9.34 -2.04 -4.17
CA LEU A 104 10.01 -2.97 -3.26
C LEU A 104 11.37 -2.38 -2.89
N HIS A 105 11.58 -2.11 -1.61
CA HIS A 105 12.84 -1.60 -1.08
C HIS A 105 13.70 -2.78 -0.66
N VAL A 106 14.65 -3.14 -1.51
CA VAL A 106 15.56 -4.29 -1.31
C VAL A 106 16.90 -3.77 -0.83
N GLY A 107 17.50 -4.45 0.14
CA GLY A 107 18.81 -4.11 0.66
C GLY A 107 19.92 -4.24 -0.40
N LYS A 108 21.12 -3.80 -0.04
CA LYS A 108 22.27 -3.82 -0.96
C LYS A 108 22.58 -5.23 -1.43
N LYS A 109 22.93 -5.34 -2.71
CA LYS A 109 23.45 -6.59 -3.26
C LYS A 109 24.81 -6.89 -2.66
N GLU A 110 24.97 -8.14 -2.19
CA GLU A 110 26.28 -8.69 -1.81
C GLU A 110 26.55 -9.91 -2.69
N GLU A 111 27.72 -9.97 -3.31
CA GLU A 111 28.12 -11.08 -4.20
C GLU A 111 27.11 -11.38 -5.32
N GLY A 112 26.47 -10.34 -5.85
CA GLY A 112 25.45 -10.48 -6.90
C GLY A 112 24.09 -10.96 -6.43
N ILE A 113 23.92 -11.24 -5.14
CA ILE A 113 22.63 -11.65 -4.56
C ILE A 113 21.92 -10.42 -4.00
N PRO A 114 20.65 -10.18 -4.34
CA PRO A 114 19.89 -9.08 -3.76
C PRO A 114 19.79 -9.21 -2.24
N GLY A 115 19.87 -8.09 -1.53
CA GLY A 115 19.65 -8.05 -0.09
C GLY A 115 18.18 -8.37 0.28
N PRO A 116 17.88 -8.41 1.58
CA PRO A 116 16.53 -8.71 2.04
C PRO A 116 15.55 -7.59 1.69
N LEU A 117 14.26 -7.94 1.60
CA LEU A 117 13.20 -6.95 1.48
C LEU A 117 13.11 -6.17 2.80
N GLN A 118 13.31 -4.87 2.72
CA GLN A 118 13.31 -3.98 3.90
C GLN A 118 11.97 -3.28 4.10
N ALA A 119 11.29 -2.97 3.01
CA ALA A 119 9.99 -2.32 3.03
C ALA A 119 9.31 -2.51 1.67
N PHE A 120 8.01 -2.34 1.64
CA PHE A 120 7.29 -2.28 0.38
C PHE A 120 6.14 -1.28 0.47
N ASN A 121 5.90 -0.62 -0.65
CA ASN A 121 4.80 0.31 -0.81
C ASN A 121 3.84 -0.24 -1.85
N LEU A 122 2.56 -0.19 -1.54
CA LEU A 122 1.48 -0.52 -2.47
C LEU A 122 0.59 0.70 -2.58
N SER A 123 0.19 1.06 -3.79
CA SER A 123 -0.66 2.22 -4.00
C SER A 123 -1.58 2.03 -5.21
N ARG A 124 -2.67 2.77 -5.22
CA ARG A 124 -3.56 2.83 -6.37
C ARG A 124 -4.23 4.20 -6.42
N PRO A 125 -4.14 4.91 -7.55
CA PRO A 125 -4.85 6.16 -7.74
C PRO A 125 -6.28 5.90 -8.19
N ILE A 126 -7.20 6.77 -7.75
CA ILE A 126 -8.58 6.79 -8.23
C ILE A 126 -8.84 8.22 -8.70
N TRP A 127 -8.94 8.42 -10.02
CA TRP A 127 -9.26 9.74 -10.57
C TRP A 127 -10.70 10.13 -10.24
N PHE A 128 -10.97 11.40 -10.11
CA PHE A 128 -12.29 11.88 -9.65
C PHE A 128 -13.46 11.45 -10.54
N ASP A 129 -13.23 11.26 -11.84
CA ASP A 129 -14.27 10.79 -12.76
C ASP A 129 -14.63 9.30 -12.55
N GLY A 130 -13.79 8.56 -11.87
CA GLY A 130 -14.07 7.18 -11.47
C GLY A 130 -14.28 7.00 -9.96
N LEU A 131 -14.30 8.09 -9.21
CA LEU A 131 -14.39 8.02 -7.74
C LEU A 131 -15.84 7.81 -7.31
N THR A 132 -16.11 6.61 -6.81
CA THR A 132 -17.36 6.22 -6.21
C THR A 132 -17.08 5.51 -4.90
N GLN A 133 -18.08 5.37 -4.05
CA GLN A 133 -17.93 4.59 -2.81
C GLN A 133 -17.46 3.17 -3.11
N ASN A 134 -18.05 2.54 -4.11
CA ASN A 134 -17.69 1.20 -4.50
C ASN A 134 -16.22 1.09 -4.91
N GLU A 135 -15.77 1.98 -5.81
CA GLU A 135 -14.38 1.97 -6.28
C GLU A 135 -13.39 2.25 -5.14
N PHE A 136 -13.72 3.21 -4.29
CA PHE A 136 -12.89 3.57 -3.14
C PHE A 136 -12.74 2.40 -2.16
N MET A 137 -13.85 1.79 -1.77
CA MET A 137 -13.83 0.68 -0.81
C MET A 137 -13.18 -0.58 -1.40
N HIS A 138 -13.41 -0.87 -2.68
CA HIS A 138 -12.75 -1.97 -3.35
C HIS A 138 -11.25 -1.76 -3.47
N THR A 139 -10.80 -0.54 -3.73
CA THR A 139 -9.37 -0.20 -3.78
C THR A 139 -8.71 -0.45 -2.43
N MET A 140 -9.33 0.01 -1.34
CA MET A 140 -8.79 -0.20 0.00
C MET A 140 -8.73 -1.69 0.35
N ARG A 141 -9.79 -2.43 0.08
CA ARG A 141 -9.87 -3.85 0.31
C ARG A 141 -8.81 -4.61 -0.51
N HIS A 142 -8.65 -4.25 -1.77
CA HIS A 142 -7.68 -4.88 -2.66
C HIS A 142 -6.24 -4.66 -2.19
N LEU A 143 -5.92 -3.45 -1.77
CA LEU A 143 -4.61 -3.15 -1.18
C LEU A 143 -4.36 -3.97 0.09
N TRP A 144 -5.36 -4.08 0.96
CA TRP A 144 -5.26 -4.87 2.18
C TRP A 144 -5.03 -6.35 1.89
N LEU A 145 -5.81 -6.94 0.98
CA LEU A 145 -5.67 -8.35 0.61
C LEU A 145 -4.30 -8.64 -0.02
N THR A 146 -3.82 -7.76 -0.89
CA THR A 146 -2.51 -7.89 -1.52
C THR A 146 -1.40 -7.78 -0.49
N LYS A 147 -1.52 -6.84 0.45
CA LYS A 147 -0.56 -6.68 1.55
C LYS A 147 -0.50 -7.95 2.41
N LEU A 148 -1.65 -8.54 2.76
CA LEU A 148 -1.70 -9.79 3.52
C LEU A 148 -0.98 -10.92 2.78
N ALA A 149 -1.16 -11.03 1.47
CA ALA A 149 -0.50 -12.06 0.66
C ALA A 149 1.03 -11.90 0.68
N LEU A 150 1.53 -10.67 0.78
CA LEU A 150 2.98 -10.39 0.83
C LEU A 150 3.60 -10.70 2.19
N ILE A 151 2.88 -10.46 3.29
CA ILE A 151 3.42 -10.65 4.64
C ILE A 151 3.20 -12.06 5.19
N HIS A 152 2.47 -12.87 4.49
CA HIS A 152 2.26 -14.28 4.78
C HIS A 152 2.78 -15.14 3.64
#